data_dd66feb4ae7e7fbd62d13dfc8b29a808
#
_entry.id   dd66feb4ae7e7fbd62d13dfc8b29a808
#
_cell.length_a   1.000
_cell.length_b   1.000
_cell.length_c   1.000
_cell.angle_alpha   90.00
_cell.angle_beta   90.00
_cell.angle_gamma   90.00
#
_symmetry.space_group_name_H-M   'P 1'
#
loop_
_entity.id
_entity.type
_entity.pdbx_description
1 polymer ?
#
loop_
_entity_poly.entity_id
_entity_poly.type
_entity_poly.pdbx_seq_one_letter_code
_entity_poly.pdbx_strand_id
1 'polypeptide(L)'
;MNSTPSWLLIFVLLVGALAVGAPVRADAPQIWQRSYDLEARGEHAASLAALNELPEEAKTDYLFLVRRAWLLYLTARYQEAVGAYRQAIEAAPKAVEPREGILAPLVALHRFQDAEAEARAALRLDKDNHAVSRSLAWALYNLGRFDDAERVYRRVLALHPSDLTMRAGVGWCLLRRGQRAEAEAEFREVLRVAPENASARAGLAAASATAPD
;
A
#
# COMPACT_ATOMS: atom_id res chain seq x y z
N MET A 1 -52.10 82.55 -1.17
CA MET A 1 -51.13 82.76 -0.07
C MET A 1 -50.99 81.39 0.64
N ASN A 2 -49.81 81.03 0.93
CA ASN A 2 -49.30 79.83 1.68
C ASN A 2 -49.16 78.52 0.91
N SER A 3 -47.96 78.37 0.43
CA SER A 3 -47.31 77.19 -0.05
C SER A 3 -47.05 76.21 1.06
N THR A 4 -47.31 74.87 0.83
CA THR A 4 -46.80 73.79 1.64
C THR A 4 -45.69 73.08 0.89
N PRO A 5 -44.51 72.82 1.50
CA PRO A 5 -43.46 72.13 0.83
C PRO A 5 -43.64 70.62 0.93
N SER A 6 -43.49 69.96 -0.20
CA SER A 6 -43.46 68.48 -0.33
C SER A 6 -42.19 67.90 0.33
N TRP A 7 -42.37 67.08 1.32
CA TRP A 7 -41.29 66.22 1.87
C TRP A 7 -41.20 64.99 1.00
N LEU A 8 -40.13 64.86 0.25
CA LEU A 8 -39.72 63.63 -0.43
C LEU A 8 -39.31 62.63 0.63
N LEU A 9 -40.10 61.57 0.76
CA LEU A 9 -39.69 60.35 1.47
C LEU A 9 -38.68 59.60 0.64
N ILE A 10 -37.39 59.72 0.98
CA ILE A 10 -36.33 58.89 0.43
C ILE A 10 -36.38 57.53 1.16
N PHE A 11 -36.96 56.52 0.51
CA PHE A 11 -36.81 55.13 0.96
C PHE A 11 -35.39 54.67 0.66
N VAL A 12 -34.52 54.67 1.65
CA VAL A 12 -33.23 54.00 1.59
C VAL A 12 -33.49 52.50 1.71
N LEU A 13 -33.53 51.79 0.59
CA LEU A 13 -33.46 50.34 0.54
C LEU A 13 -32.05 49.93 1.00
N LEU A 14 -31.92 49.58 2.28
CA LEU A 14 -30.78 48.84 2.80
C LEU A 14 -30.84 47.42 2.21
N VAL A 15 -30.22 47.22 1.05
CA VAL A 15 -29.90 45.89 0.54
C VAL A 15 -28.82 45.34 1.47
N GLY A 16 -29.24 44.57 2.48
CA GLY A 16 -28.35 43.77 3.27
C GLY A 16 -27.67 42.74 2.36
N ALA A 17 -26.47 43.02 1.92
CA ALA A 17 -25.61 42.02 1.34
C ALA A 17 -25.35 40.96 2.41
N LEU A 18 -26.08 39.85 2.34
CA LEU A 18 -25.67 38.64 2.99
C LEU A 18 -24.27 38.31 2.45
N ALA A 19 -23.25 38.65 3.21
CA ALA A 19 -21.92 38.16 2.98
C ALA A 19 -22.02 36.65 3.07
N VAL A 20 -22.16 35.97 1.95
CA VAL A 20 -21.89 34.53 1.85
C VAL A 20 -20.43 34.42 2.24
N GLY A 21 -20.20 34.04 3.51
CA GLY A 21 -18.86 33.82 4.01
C GLY A 21 -18.16 32.89 3.04
N ALA A 22 -17.01 33.33 2.52
CA ALA A 22 -16.16 32.44 1.75
C ALA A 22 -16.02 31.12 2.53
N PRO A 23 -16.12 29.93 1.88
CA PRO A 23 -15.98 28.68 2.59
C PRO A 23 -14.66 28.74 3.36
N VAL A 24 -14.74 28.53 4.68
CA VAL A 24 -13.54 28.46 5.53
C VAL A 24 -12.70 27.32 4.95
N ARG A 25 -11.64 27.70 4.24
CA ARG A 25 -10.72 26.73 3.69
C ARG A 25 -10.09 26.02 4.88
N ALA A 26 -10.35 24.71 5.04
CA ALA A 26 -9.73 23.94 6.09
C ALA A 26 -8.21 24.15 6.03
N ASP A 27 -7.56 24.41 7.16
CA ASP A 27 -6.10 24.53 7.18
C ASP A 27 -5.45 23.15 6.95
N ALA A 28 -4.20 23.14 6.55
CA ALA A 28 -3.51 21.92 6.19
C ALA A 28 -3.54 20.84 7.31
N PRO A 29 -3.32 21.16 8.61
CA PRO A 29 -3.46 20.19 9.69
C PRO A 29 -4.83 19.54 9.77
N GLN A 30 -5.92 20.29 9.58
CA GLN A 30 -7.28 19.75 9.62
C GLN A 30 -7.56 18.83 8.43
N ILE A 31 -7.01 19.12 7.25
CA ILE A 31 -7.10 18.26 6.07
C ILE A 31 -6.38 16.93 6.32
N TRP A 32 -5.16 16.99 6.86
CA TRP A 32 -4.41 15.80 7.25
C TRP A 32 -5.19 14.94 8.25
N GLN A 33 -5.65 15.54 9.34
CA GLN A 33 -6.41 14.83 10.37
C GLN A 33 -7.66 14.17 9.77
N ARG A 34 -8.45 14.90 8.98
CA ARG A 34 -9.63 14.35 8.31
C ARG A 34 -9.29 13.17 7.40
N SER A 35 -8.18 13.24 6.67
CA SER A 35 -7.73 12.11 5.84
C SER A 35 -7.44 10.86 6.68
N TYR A 36 -6.76 10.99 7.83
CA TYR A 36 -6.51 9.87 8.73
C TYR A 36 -7.80 9.31 9.37
N ASP A 37 -8.70 10.18 9.80
CA ASP A 37 -9.97 9.78 10.40
C ASP A 37 -10.86 9.01 9.41
N LEU A 38 -10.88 9.44 8.14
CA LEU A 38 -11.59 8.75 7.06
C LEU A 38 -10.99 7.38 6.76
N GLU A 39 -9.67 7.26 6.70
CA GLU A 39 -9.01 5.95 6.54
C GLU A 39 -9.31 5.01 7.70
N ALA A 40 -9.25 5.49 8.94
CA ALA A 40 -9.56 4.68 10.12
C ALA A 40 -10.99 4.12 10.11
N ARG A 41 -11.91 4.75 9.38
CA ARG A 41 -13.27 4.25 9.13
C ARG A 41 -13.39 3.38 7.88
N GLY A 42 -12.29 3.13 7.16
CA GLY A 42 -12.29 2.38 5.90
C GLY A 42 -12.78 3.19 4.70
N GLU A 43 -12.98 4.50 4.85
CA GLU A 43 -13.49 5.41 3.81
C GLU A 43 -12.33 5.90 2.92
N HIS A 44 -11.59 4.96 2.30
CA HIS A 44 -10.32 5.26 1.61
C HIS A 44 -10.45 6.25 0.46
N ALA A 45 -11.54 6.18 -0.33
CA ALA A 45 -11.79 7.11 -1.43
C ALA A 45 -12.03 8.54 -0.91
N ALA A 46 -12.79 8.70 0.17
CA ALA A 46 -13.04 9.98 0.82
C ALA A 46 -11.75 10.53 1.47
N SER A 47 -10.94 9.65 2.06
CA SER A 47 -9.61 9.99 2.61
C SER A 47 -8.70 10.59 1.53
N LEU A 48 -8.63 9.95 0.37
CA LEU A 48 -7.86 10.45 -0.77
C LEU A 48 -8.41 11.78 -1.30
N ALA A 49 -9.74 11.92 -1.39
CA ALA A 49 -10.37 13.17 -1.79
C ALA A 49 -10.03 14.32 -0.82
N ALA A 50 -10.12 14.06 0.50
CA ALA A 50 -9.75 15.03 1.52
C ALA A 50 -8.28 15.47 1.37
N LEU A 51 -7.37 14.52 1.19
CA LEU A 51 -5.94 14.82 1.01
C LEU A 51 -5.67 15.71 -0.21
N ASN A 52 -6.43 15.55 -1.29
CA ASN A 52 -6.29 16.35 -2.51
C ASN A 52 -6.74 17.82 -2.34
N GLU A 53 -7.41 18.19 -1.24
CA GLU A 53 -7.74 19.59 -0.92
C GLU A 53 -6.54 20.40 -0.41
N LEU A 54 -5.41 19.74 -0.11
CA LEU A 54 -4.18 20.43 0.25
C LEU A 54 -3.74 21.38 -0.87
N PRO A 55 -3.09 22.52 -0.52
CA PRO A 55 -2.51 23.43 -1.49
C PRO A 55 -1.52 22.74 -2.43
N GLU A 56 -1.38 23.22 -3.66
CA GLU A 56 -0.49 22.62 -4.67
C GLU A 56 0.97 22.53 -4.19
N GLU A 57 1.42 23.52 -3.41
CA GLU A 57 2.77 23.57 -2.86
C GLU A 57 3.04 22.40 -1.92
N ALA A 58 2.02 21.92 -1.20
CA ALA A 58 2.13 20.77 -0.29
C ALA A 58 2.10 19.42 -1.05
N LYS A 59 1.66 19.40 -2.30
CA LYS A 59 1.50 18.15 -3.07
C LYS A 59 2.81 17.60 -3.64
N THR A 60 3.90 18.33 -3.52
CA THR A 60 5.25 17.87 -3.83
C THR A 60 6.02 17.39 -2.60
N ASP A 61 5.44 17.56 -1.40
CA ASP A 61 6.05 17.12 -0.15
C ASP A 61 6.10 15.59 -0.06
N TYR A 62 7.19 15.08 0.48
CA TYR A 62 7.41 13.64 0.67
C TYR A 62 6.26 12.95 1.41
N LEU A 63 5.78 13.56 2.51
CA LEU A 63 4.69 12.98 3.30
C LEU A 63 3.39 12.90 2.51
N PHE A 64 3.08 13.94 1.71
CA PHE A 64 1.92 13.91 0.82
C PHE A 64 2.05 12.79 -0.22
N LEU A 65 3.20 12.65 -0.86
CA LEU A 65 3.43 11.66 -1.91
C LEU A 65 3.27 10.23 -1.38
N VAL A 66 3.87 9.92 -0.22
CA VAL A 66 3.75 8.61 0.43
C VAL A 66 2.30 8.34 0.84
N ARG A 67 1.65 9.31 1.48
CA ARG A 67 0.25 9.19 1.92
C ARG A 67 -0.69 8.97 0.75
N ARG A 68 -0.53 9.78 -0.31
CA ARG A 68 -1.33 9.65 -1.53
C ARG A 68 -1.13 8.30 -2.18
N ALA A 69 0.11 7.81 -2.28
CA ALA A 69 0.43 6.51 -2.86
C ALA A 69 -0.25 5.36 -2.09
N TRP A 70 -0.22 5.42 -0.76
CA TRP A 70 -0.90 4.46 0.09
C TRP A 70 -2.42 4.45 -0.13
N LEU A 71 -3.07 5.62 -0.15
CA LEU A 71 -4.51 5.74 -0.37
C LEU A 71 -4.92 5.31 -1.79
N LEU A 72 -4.08 5.55 -2.79
CA LEU A 72 -4.27 5.04 -4.14
C LEU A 72 -4.20 3.50 -4.17
N TYR A 73 -3.28 2.90 -3.43
CA TYR A 73 -3.21 1.45 -3.28
C TYR A 73 -4.47 0.89 -2.61
N LEU A 74 -4.93 1.48 -1.49
CA LEU A 74 -6.13 1.05 -0.77
C LEU A 74 -7.41 1.18 -1.62
N THR A 75 -7.42 2.09 -2.59
CA THR A 75 -8.53 2.26 -3.54
C THR A 75 -8.36 1.46 -4.84
N ALA A 76 -7.45 0.48 -4.85
CA ALA A 76 -7.11 -0.37 -5.99
C ALA A 76 -6.64 0.40 -7.26
N ARG A 77 -6.24 1.66 -7.12
CA ARG A 77 -5.66 2.48 -8.20
C ARG A 77 -4.15 2.19 -8.32
N TYR A 78 -3.80 0.93 -8.54
CA TYR A 78 -2.43 0.43 -8.40
C TYR A 78 -1.41 1.12 -9.32
N GLN A 79 -1.77 1.40 -10.57
CA GLN A 79 -0.86 2.07 -11.50
C GLN A 79 -0.52 3.50 -11.04
N GLU A 80 -1.49 4.21 -10.49
CA GLU A 80 -1.29 5.56 -9.95
C GLU A 80 -0.52 5.52 -8.63
N ALA A 81 -0.77 4.51 -7.79
CA ALA A 81 0.01 4.26 -6.57
C ALA A 81 1.50 4.07 -6.89
N VAL A 82 1.82 3.25 -7.90
CA VAL A 82 3.21 3.07 -8.37
C VAL A 82 3.83 4.40 -8.80
N GLY A 83 3.08 5.24 -9.54
CA GLY A 83 3.55 6.57 -9.95
C GLY A 83 3.85 7.47 -8.74
N ALA A 84 2.94 7.52 -7.77
CA ALA A 84 3.11 8.35 -6.57
C ALA A 84 4.27 7.86 -5.66
N TYR A 85 4.43 6.53 -5.49
CA TYR A 85 5.59 5.98 -4.77
C TYR A 85 6.91 6.31 -5.47
N ARG A 86 6.98 6.28 -6.82
CA ARG A 86 8.19 6.69 -7.55
C ARG A 86 8.54 8.14 -7.30
N GLN A 87 7.55 9.04 -7.31
CA GLN A 87 7.77 10.45 -6.92
C GLN A 87 8.30 10.57 -5.49
N ALA A 88 7.78 9.79 -4.54
CA ALA A 88 8.29 9.77 -3.17
C ALA A 88 9.74 9.24 -3.09
N ILE A 89 10.10 8.22 -3.89
CA ILE A 89 11.47 7.70 -3.98
C ILE A 89 12.42 8.76 -4.55
N GLU A 90 11.98 9.53 -5.54
CA GLU A 90 12.77 10.64 -6.10
C GLU A 90 12.97 11.77 -5.09
N ALA A 91 11.93 12.11 -4.32
CA ALA A 91 12.01 13.12 -3.27
C ALA A 91 12.92 12.71 -2.09
N ALA A 92 12.96 11.40 -1.77
CA ALA A 92 13.75 10.87 -0.66
C ALA A 92 14.45 9.53 -1.04
N PRO A 93 15.53 9.54 -1.84
CA PRO A 93 16.15 8.34 -2.41
C PRO A 93 16.69 7.33 -1.38
N LYS A 94 16.98 7.80 -0.16
CA LYS A 94 17.48 6.97 0.95
C LYS A 94 16.38 6.47 1.89
N ALA A 95 15.13 6.86 1.68
CA ALA A 95 14.01 6.35 2.46
C ALA A 95 13.66 4.92 2.02
N VAL A 96 13.46 4.03 2.97
CA VAL A 96 13.05 2.63 2.72
C VAL A 96 11.54 2.55 2.49
N GLU A 97 10.77 3.34 3.22
CA GLU A 97 9.32 3.33 3.27
C GLU A 97 8.64 3.36 1.89
N PRO A 98 8.94 4.28 0.95
CA PRO A 98 8.26 4.29 -0.33
C PRO A 98 8.67 3.12 -1.24
N ARG A 99 9.89 2.57 -1.06
CA ARG A 99 10.34 1.36 -1.77
C ARG A 99 9.66 0.11 -1.24
N GLU A 100 9.35 0.06 0.05
CA GLU A 100 8.52 -1.00 0.64
C GLU A 100 7.06 -0.85 0.16
N GLY A 101 6.51 0.36 0.24
CA GLY A 101 5.13 0.64 -0.13
C GLY A 101 4.79 0.33 -1.61
N ILE A 102 5.73 0.55 -2.53
CA ILE A 102 5.53 0.30 -3.96
C ILE A 102 5.39 -1.19 -4.30
N LEU A 103 5.86 -2.09 -3.43
CA LEU A 103 5.89 -3.53 -3.71
C LEU A 103 4.48 -4.13 -3.84
N ALA A 104 3.57 -3.74 -2.96
CA ALA A 104 2.21 -4.25 -2.99
C ALA A 104 1.45 -3.90 -4.28
N PRO A 105 1.41 -2.65 -4.76
CA PRO A 105 0.78 -2.33 -6.04
C PRO A 105 1.51 -2.95 -7.25
N LEU A 106 2.84 -3.10 -7.22
CA LEU A 106 3.57 -3.81 -8.29
C LEU A 106 3.19 -5.29 -8.35
N VAL A 107 3.06 -5.96 -7.21
CA VAL A 107 2.59 -7.35 -7.12
C VAL A 107 1.14 -7.46 -7.62
N ALA A 108 0.26 -6.54 -7.23
CA ALA A 108 -1.13 -6.52 -7.68
C ALA A 108 -1.26 -6.34 -9.21
N LEU A 109 -0.31 -5.64 -9.82
CA LEU A 109 -0.20 -5.46 -11.27
C LEU A 109 0.57 -6.60 -11.98
N HIS A 110 0.98 -7.66 -11.26
CA HIS A 110 1.84 -8.74 -11.77
C HIS A 110 3.19 -8.25 -12.35
N ARG A 111 3.67 -7.08 -11.93
CA ARG A 111 4.95 -6.49 -12.36
C ARG A 111 6.10 -7.01 -11.49
N PHE A 112 6.31 -8.34 -11.52
CA PHE A 112 7.23 -9.02 -10.61
C PHE A 112 8.70 -8.63 -10.80
N GLN A 113 9.14 -8.31 -12.04
CA GLN A 113 10.50 -7.82 -12.30
C GLN A 113 10.74 -6.46 -11.63
N ASP A 114 9.75 -5.55 -11.72
CA ASP A 114 9.84 -4.25 -11.05
C ASP A 114 9.82 -4.41 -9.53
N ALA A 115 8.96 -5.30 -9.01
CA ALA A 115 8.90 -5.61 -7.58
C ALA A 115 10.24 -6.18 -7.07
N GLU A 116 10.89 -7.09 -7.82
CA GLU A 116 12.24 -7.58 -7.49
C GLU A 116 13.25 -6.44 -7.44
N ALA A 117 13.27 -5.56 -8.45
CA ALA A 117 14.22 -4.46 -8.53
C ALA A 117 14.08 -3.50 -7.32
N GLU A 118 12.85 -3.09 -7.00
CA GLU A 118 12.59 -2.20 -5.86
C GLU A 118 12.85 -2.89 -4.51
N ALA A 119 12.48 -4.16 -4.35
CA ALA A 119 12.78 -4.92 -3.15
C ALA A 119 14.29 -5.04 -2.90
N ARG A 120 15.07 -5.34 -3.95
CA ARG A 120 16.54 -5.37 -3.84
C ARG A 120 17.12 -3.99 -3.51
N ALA A 121 16.54 -2.91 -4.05
CA ALA A 121 16.94 -1.55 -3.72
C ALA A 121 16.64 -1.21 -2.25
N ALA A 122 15.47 -1.59 -1.75
CA ALA A 122 15.11 -1.43 -0.34
C ALA A 122 16.03 -2.22 0.60
N LEU A 123 16.35 -3.48 0.26
CA LEU A 123 17.24 -4.34 1.07
C LEU A 123 18.70 -3.89 1.07
N ARG A 124 19.13 -3.03 0.14
CA ARG A 124 20.44 -2.36 0.24
C ARG A 124 20.46 -1.27 1.31
N LEU A 125 19.30 -0.67 1.62
CA LEU A 125 19.14 0.35 2.65
C LEU A 125 18.86 -0.28 4.02
N ASP A 126 18.02 -1.31 4.05
CA ASP A 126 17.64 -2.08 5.24
C ASP A 126 17.68 -3.59 4.92
N LYS A 127 18.81 -4.22 5.19
CA LYS A 127 19.13 -5.60 4.75
C LYS A 127 18.27 -6.69 5.40
N ASP A 128 17.70 -6.41 6.57
CA ASP A 128 16.95 -7.38 7.36
C ASP A 128 15.44 -7.06 7.40
N ASN A 129 14.97 -6.15 6.51
CA ASN A 129 13.57 -5.81 6.39
C ASN A 129 12.74 -7.05 6.01
N HIS A 130 11.93 -7.49 6.97
CA HIS A 130 11.11 -8.70 6.84
C HIS A 130 10.05 -8.56 5.73
N ALA A 131 9.31 -7.44 5.70
CA ALA A 131 8.21 -7.23 4.74
C ALA A 131 8.73 -7.15 3.30
N VAL A 132 9.85 -6.47 3.10
CA VAL A 132 10.52 -6.39 1.80
C VAL A 132 11.06 -7.75 1.36
N SER A 133 11.69 -8.50 2.28
CA SER A 133 12.21 -9.85 1.98
C SER A 133 11.09 -10.81 1.57
N ARG A 134 9.95 -10.76 2.25
CA ARG A 134 8.75 -11.53 1.89
C ARG A 134 8.28 -11.18 0.47
N SER A 135 8.19 -9.91 0.15
CA SER A 135 7.76 -9.44 -1.18
C SER A 135 8.76 -9.83 -2.27
N LEU A 136 10.08 -9.78 -1.98
CA LEU A 136 11.12 -10.26 -2.89
C LEU A 136 10.98 -11.76 -3.17
N ALA A 137 10.81 -12.57 -2.12
CA ALA A 137 10.66 -14.03 -2.29
C ALA A 137 9.42 -14.36 -3.11
N TRP A 138 8.31 -13.68 -2.87
CA TRP A 138 7.08 -13.82 -3.64
C TRP A 138 7.26 -13.43 -5.12
N ALA A 139 7.93 -12.29 -5.40
CA ALA A 139 8.23 -11.87 -6.76
C ALA A 139 9.11 -12.91 -7.49
N LEU A 140 10.17 -13.39 -6.86
CA LEU A 140 11.05 -14.43 -7.41
C LEU A 140 10.30 -15.74 -7.69
N TYR A 141 9.42 -16.17 -6.79
CA TYR A 141 8.58 -17.34 -7.00
C TYR A 141 7.69 -17.19 -8.25
N ASN A 142 7.04 -16.04 -8.41
CA ASN A 142 6.19 -15.77 -9.57
C ASN A 142 6.97 -15.61 -10.88
N LEU A 143 8.26 -15.25 -10.81
CA LEU A 143 9.18 -15.24 -11.94
C LEU A 143 9.72 -16.64 -12.29
N GLY A 144 9.32 -17.71 -11.57
CA GLY A 144 9.81 -19.07 -11.76
C GLY A 144 11.22 -19.31 -11.22
N ARG A 145 11.79 -18.34 -10.50
CA ARG A 145 13.14 -18.41 -9.92
C ARG A 145 13.08 -19.05 -8.54
N PHE A 146 12.70 -20.33 -8.49
CA PHE A 146 12.36 -21.04 -7.24
C PHE A 146 13.56 -21.20 -6.30
N ASP A 147 14.77 -21.42 -6.84
CA ASP A 147 16.00 -21.51 -6.04
C ASP A 147 16.31 -20.18 -5.34
N ASP A 148 16.14 -19.07 -6.04
CA ASP A 148 16.37 -17.74 -5.48
C ASP A 148 15.32 -17.41 -4.42
N ALA A 149 14.05 -17.71 -4.70
CA ALA A 149 12.94 -17.50 -3.77
C ALA A 149 13.16 -18.32 -2.49
N GLU A 150 13.50 -19.60 -2.60
CA GLU A 150 13.79 -20.47 -1.45
C GLU A 150 14.91 -19.90 -0.57
N ARG A 151 16.01 -19.43 -1.17
CA ARG A 151 17.11 -18.81 -0.41
C ARG A 151 16.65 -17.62 0.41
N VAL A 152 15.78 -16.77 -0.17
CA VAL A 152 15.23 -15.62 0.55
C VAL A 152 14.30 -16.07 1.68
N TYR A 153 13.38 -17.00 1.42
CA TYR A 153 12.50 -17.57 2.45
C TYR A 153 13.29 -18.17 3.61
N ARG A 154 14.32 -18.99 3.33
CA ARG A 154 15.15 -19.60 4.36
C ARG A 154 15.97 -18.59 5.16
N ARG A 155 16.45 -17.51 4.50
CA ARG A 155 17.12 -16.41 5.22
C ARG A 155 16.18 -15.74 6.22
N VAL A 156 14.94 -15.48 5.83
CA VAL A 156 13.94 -14.91 6.75
C VAL A 156 13.66 -15.88 7.90
N LEU A 157 13.49 -17.18 7.63
CA LEU A 157 13.28 -18.19 8.66
C LEU A 157 14.45 -18.34 9.64
N ALA A 158 15.68 -18.08 9.21
CA ALA A 158 16.84 -18.06 10.10
C ALA A 158 16.75 -16.95 11.15
N LEU A 159 16.13 -15.82 10.81
CA LEU A 159 15.88 -14.69 11.72
C LEU A 159 14.54 -14.81 12.45
N HIS A 160 13.54 -15.42 11.82
CA HIS A 160 12.16 -15.55 12.30
C HIS A 160 11.68 -17.00 12.17
N PRO A 161 12.16 -17.96 13.01
CA PRO A 161 11.88 -19.39 12.84
C PRO A 161 10.40 -19.78 12.95
N SER A 162 9.60 -18.95 13.60
CA SER A 162 8.16 -19.15 13.79
C SER A 162 7.29 -18.61 12.63
N ASP A 163 7.89 -18.06 11.57
CA ASP A 163 7.13 -17.52 10.44
C ASP A 163 6.61 -18.65 9.55
N LEU A 164 5.35 -19.04 9.79
CA LEU A 164 4.68 -20.10 9.04
C LEU A 164 4.46 -19.75 7.57
N THR A 165 4.33 -18.45 7.23
CA THR A 165 4.18 -18.01 5.84
C THR A 165 5.46 -18.25 5.05
N MET A 166 6.60 -17.89 5.63
CA MET A 166 7.90 -18.14 5.00
C MET A 166 8.18 -19.64 4.86
N ARG A 167 7.83 -20.45 5.87
CA ARG A 167 7.97 -21.92 5.82
C ARG A 167 7.09 -22.52 4.71
N ALA A 168 5.84 -22.11 4.60
CA ALA A 168 4.99 -22.54 3.49
C ALA A 168 5.57 -22.13 2.13
N GLY A 169 6.19 -20.92 2.03
CA GLY A 169 6.91 -20.46 0.83
C GLY A 169 8.07 -21.38 0.44
N VAL A 170 8.85 -21.86 1.40
CA VAL A 170 9.89 -22.89 1.16
C VAL A 170 9.25 -24.15 0.57
N GLY A 171 8.17 -24.65 1.19
CA GLY A 171 7.46 -25.84 0.71
C GLY A 171 7.00 -25.69 -0.73
N TRP A 172 6.45 -24.54 -1.09
CA TRP A 172 6.03 -24.26 -2.46
C TRP A 172 7.21 -24.21 -3.44
N CYS A 173 8.36 -23.63 -3.07
CA CYS A 173 9.54 -23.62 -3.92
C CYS A 173 10.08 -25.05 -4.16
N LEU A 174 10.16 -25.87 -3.10
CA LEU A 174 10.57 -27.26 -3.19
C LEU A 174 9.63 -28.07 -4.11
N LEU A 175 8.31 -27.89 -3.95
CA LEU A 175 7.32 -28.55 -4.79
C LEU A 175 7.48 -28.19 -6.27
N ARG A 176 7.68 -26.92 -6.58
CA ARG A 176 7.89 -26.44 -7.95
C ARG A 176 9.18 -26.96 -8.57
N ARG A 177 10.14 -27.36 -7.76
CA ARG A 177 11.41 -28.00 -8.18
C ARG A 177 11.33 -29.53 -8.20
N GLY A 178 10.14 -30.10 -7.93
CA GLY A 178 9.92 -31.55 -7.93
C GLY A 178 10.38 -32.28 -6.66
N GLN A 179 10.84 -31.54 -5.64
CA GLN A 179 11.31 -32.09 -4.35
C GLN A 179 10.10 -32.31 -3.42
N ARG A 180 9.24 -33.27 -3.80
CA ARG A 180 7.94 -33.49 -3.17
C ARG A 180 8.03 -33.88 -1.70
N ALA A 181 8.96 -34.78 -1.35
CA ALA A 181 9.11 -35.28 0.03
C ALA A 181 9.51 -34.16 1.00
N GLU A 182 10.46 -33.31 0.58
CA GLU A 182 10.91 -32.15 1.34
C GLU A 182 9.80 -31.10 1.46
N ALA A 183 9.04 -30.86 0.37
CA ALA A 183 7.90 -29.96 0.37
C ALA A 183 6.82 -30.43 1.36
N GLU A 184 6.48 -31.74 1.37
CA GLU A 184 5.55 -32.31 2.33
C GLU A 184 6.00 -32.11 3.78
N ALA A 185 7.28 -32.28 4.07
CA ALA A 185 7.82 -32.07 5.41
C ALA A 185 7.60 -30.60 5.87
N GLU A 186 7.88 -29.62 5.01
CA GLU A 186 7.67 -28.21 5.33
C GLU A 186 6.17 -27.89 5.52
N PHE A 187 5.28 -28.40 4.68
CA PHE A 187 3.84 -28.19 4.85
C PHE A 187 3.28 -28.86 6.11
N ARG A 188 3.71 -30.10 6.43
CA ARG A 188 3.31 -30.78 7.67
C ARG A 188 3.75 -30.01 8.90
N GLU A 189 4.95 -29.44 8.88
CA GLU A 189 5.42 -28.61 10.01
C GLU A 189 4.56 -27.34 10.19
N VAL A 190 4.14 -26.69 9.11
CA VAL A 190 3.17 -25.59 9.19
C VAL A 190 1.85 -26.05 9.79
N LEU A 191 1.31 -27.20 9.32
CA LEU A 191 0.02 -27.73 9.76
C LEU A 191 0.05 -28.27 11.19
N ARG A 192 1.20 -28.70 11.69
CA ARG A 192 1.39 -29.09 13.09
C ARG A 192 1.05 -27.94 14.05
N VAL A 193 1.37 -26.70 13.65
CA VAL A 193 1.17 -25.48 14.46
C VAL A 193 -0.14 -24.77 14.09
N ALA A 194 -0.47 -24.74 12.79
CA ALA A 194 -1.66 -24.06 12.26
C ALA A 194 -2.44 -25.03 11.34
N PRO A 195 -3.26 -25.94 11.89
CA PRO A 195 -3.95 -26.98 11.13
C PRO A 195 -4.87 -26.45 9.99
N GLU A 196 -5.40 -25.24 10.16
CA GLU A 196 -6.27 -24.60 9.18
C GLU A 196 -5.55 -23.69 8.17
N ASN A 197 -4.19 -23.73 8.13
CA ASN A 197 -3.44 -22.93 7.15
C ASN A 197 -3.74 -23.40 5.72
N ALA A 198 -4.53 -22.59 4.99
CA ALA A 198 -5.03 -22.94 3.66
C ALA A 198 -3.89 -23.18 2.66
N SER A 199 -2.81 -22.38 2.72
CA SER A 199 -1.65 -22.51 1.82
C SER A 199 -0.93 -23.84 2.03
N ALA A 200 -0.68 -24.23 3.29
CA ALA A 200 -0.01 -25.48 3.59
C ALA A 200 -0.89 -26.71 3.29
N ARG A 201 -2.21 -26.64 3.52
CA ARG A 201 -3.15 -27.70 3.15
C ARG A 201 -3.16 -27.93 1.63
N ALA A 202 -3.25 -26.85 0.85
CA ALA A 202 -3.19 -26.92 -0.60
C ALA A 202 -1.83 -27.46 -1.10
N GLY A 203 -0.73 -27.00 -0.48
CA GLY A 203 0.61 -27.46 -0.80
C GLY A 203 0.82 -28.94 -0.51
N LEU A 204 0.36 -29.41 0.66
CA LEU A 204 0.44 -30.83 1.03
C LEU A 204 -0.37 -31.70 0.06
N ALA A 205 -1.61 -31.31 -0.26
CA ALA A 205 -2.42 -32.03 -1.22
C ALA A 205 -1.74 -32.09 -2.61
N ALA A 206 -1.16 -31.01 -3.08
CA ALA A 206 -0.43 -30.97 -4.34
C ALA A 206 0.86 -31.80 -4.33
N ALA A 207 1.56 -31.86 -3.20
CA ALA A 207 2.76 -32.68 -3.04
C ALA A 207 2.46 -34.18 -3.00
N SER A 208 1.31 -34.55 -2.38
CA SER A 208 0.89 -35.96 -2.24
C SER A 208 0.15 -36.47 -3.48
N ALA A 209 -0.28 -35.62 -4.40
CA ALA A 209 -0.90 -36.04 -5.64
C ALA A 209 0.13 -36.81 -6.50
N THR A 210 -0.17 -38.05 -6.85
CA THR A 210 0.62 -38.81 -7.84
C THR A 210 0.59 -38.06 -9.17
N ALA A 211 1.75 -37.98 -9.84
CA ALA A 211 1.75 -37.50 -11.21
C ALA A 211 0.79 -38.40 -12.04
N PRO A 212 -0.07 -37.85 -12.90
CA PRO A 212 -0.73 -38.69 -13.88
C PRO A 212 0.34 -39.34 -14.75
N ASP A 213 0.24 -40.67 -14.91
CA ASP A 213 1.09 -41.50 -15.76
C ASP A 213 1.10 -40.99 -17.22
#